data_b9da4fbf42abd607768a5c31c45da627
#
_entry.id   b9da4fbf42abd607768a5c31c45da627
#
_cell.length_a   1.000
_cell.length_b   1.000
_cell.length_c   1.000
_cell.angle_alpha   90.00
_cell.angle_beta   90.00
_cell.angle_gamma   90.00
#
_symmetry.space_group_name_H-M   'P 1'
#
loop_
_entity.id
_entity.type
_entity.pdbx_description
1 polymer ?
#
loop_
_entity_poly.entity_id
_entity_poly.type
_entity_poly.pdbx_seq_one_letter_code
_entity_poly.pdbx_strand_id
1 'polypeptide(L)'
;LKNEMNKILNFCYQKNKITADEIKTLINYQEEDNYFELVDFCLSKNKSKVCKIINNNNYNNTDSIILIRSFVSRIKRLLELKKLEGESGNVKSTIENFRPPIFWKDKETVEKQLKSWSIKDAYKLFDEITELEINYKKNSNLSNNLIFDLILNTANN
;
A
#
# COMPACT_ATOMS: atom_id res chain seq x y z
N LEU A 1 10.30 7.25 14.02
CA LEU A 1 11.52 6.54 14.42
C LEU A 1 11.87 6.82 15.89
N LYS A 2 12.01 8.10 16.33
CA LYS A 2 12.39 8.48 17.71
C LYS A 2 11.39 7.97 18.76
N ASN A 3 10.09 8.04 18.49
CA ASN A 3 9.04 7.56 19.40
C ASN A 3 9.05 6.04 19.52
N GLU A 4 9.29 5.31 18.43
CA GLU A 4 9.37 3.84 18.45
C GLU A 4 10.62 3.35 19.21
N MET A 5 11.74 4.05 19.04
CA MET A 5 12.96 3.79 19.84
C MET A 5 12.70 4.00 21.33
N ASN A 6 11.97 5.06 21.71
CA ASN A 6 11.63 5.32 23.10
C ASN A 6 10.69 4.23 23.69
N LYS A 7 9.74 3.69 22.92
CA LYS A 7 8.91 2.55 23.35
C LYS A 7 9.76 1.31 23.66
N ILE A 8 10.68 0.98 22.74
CA ILE A 8 11.60 -0.14 22.92
C ILE A 8 12.49 0.07 24.17
N LEU A 9 13.07 1.26 24.32
CA LEU A 9 13.90 1.59 25.47
C LEU A 9 13.12 1.47 26.78
N ASN A 10 11.91 2.01 26.87
CA ASN A 10 11.05 1.90 28.04
C ASN A 10 10.71 0.43 28.38
N PHE A 11 10.50 -0.40 27.37
CA PHE A 11 10.25 -1.83 27.58
C PHE A 11 11.52 -2.56 28.06
N CYS A 12 12.69 -2.18 27.53
CA CYS A 12 13.98 -2.73 27.96
C CYS A 12 14.32 -2.38 29.42
N TYR A 13 13.87 -1.24 29.95
CA TYR A 13 14.07 -0.90 31.37
C TYR A 13 13.36 -1.87 32.32
N GLN A 14 12.31 -2.56 31.85
CA GLN A 14 11.56 -3.54 32.65
C GLN A 14 12.07 -4.98 32.45
N LYS A 15 12.85 -5.24 31.41
CA LYS A 15 13.37 -6.57 31.06
C LYS A 15 14.83 -6.49 30.60
N ASN A 16 15.70 -7.35 31.19
CA ASN A 16 17.14 -7.42 30.85
C ASN A 16 17.41 -7.98 29.43
N LYS A 17 16.44 -8.60 28.78
CA LYS A 17 16.55 -9.14 27.42
C LYS A 17 15.21 -8.96 26.71
N ILE A 18 15.26 -8.56 25.44
CA ILE A 18 14.11 -8.43 24.57
C ILE A 18 14.30 -9.33 23.35
N THR A 19 13.25 -10.05 22.96
CA THR A 19 13.25 -10.89 21.77
C THR A 19 12.80 -10.12 20.54
N ALA A 20 13.15 -10.61 19.34
CA ALA A 20 12.71 -9.99 18.08
C ALA A 20 11.18 -9.97 17.94
N ASP A 21 10.49 -10.98 18.47
CA ASP A 21 9.02 -11.05 18.40
C ASP A 21 8.34 -10.06 19.37
N GLU A 22 8.93 -9.81 20.54
CA GLU A 22 8.48 -8.77 21.46
C GLU A 22 8.69 -7.37 20.85
N ILE A 23 9.80 -7.15 20.13
CA ILE A 23 10.02 -5.89 19.38
C ILE A 23 8.95 -5.72 18.31
N LYS A 24 8.62 -6.75 17.53
CA LYS A 24 7.57 -6.71 16.50
C LYS A 24 6.21 -6.36 17.10
N THR A 25 5.90 -6.86 18.30
CA THR A 25 4.61 -6.55 18.98
C THR A 25 4.55 -5.11 19.50
N LEU A 26 5.70 -4.55 19.90
CA LEU A 26 5.81 -3.17 20.39
C LEU A 26 5.74 -2.12 19.29
N ILE A 27 6.18 -2.48 18.09
CA ILE A 27 6.19 -1.61 16.92
C ILE A 27 4.98 -2.00 16.07
N ASN A 28 3.99 -1.10 15.94
CA ASN A 28 2.83 -1.28 15.04
C ASN A 28 3.23 -1.31 13.54
N TYR A 29 4.47 -1.72 13.26
CA TYR A 29 5.07 -1.72 11.93
C TYR A 29 4.43 -2.76 11.01
N GLN A 30 3.88 -3.85 11.58
CA GLN A 30 3.26 -4.91 10.79
C GLN A 30 1.90 -4.51 10.19
N GLU A 31 1.16 -3.61 10.83
CA GLU A 31 -0.16 -3.22 10.32
C GLU A 31 -0.03 -2.30 9.10
N GLU A 32 0.84 -1.29 9.15
CA GLU A 32 1.04 -0.38 8.01
C GLU A 32 1.64 -1.08 6.79
N ASP A 33 2.60 -1.99 6.99
CA ASP A 33 3.18 -2.79 5.91
C ASP A 33 2.14 -3.68 5.22
N ASN A 34 1.19 -4.25 5.96
CA ASN A 34 0.10 -5.05 5.42
C ASN A 34 -0.83 -4.25 4.50
N TYR A 35 -1.11 -2.98 4.80
CA TYR A 35 -1.94 -2.13 3.94
C TYR A 35 -1.23 -1.80 2.62
N PHE A 36 0.06 -1.46 2.68
CA PHE A 36 0.84 -1.23 1.47
C PHE A 36 0.99 -2.50 0.64
N GLU A 37 1.22 -3.64 1.27
CA GLU A 37 1.33 -4.93 0.59
C GLU A 37 0.01 -5.31 -0.11
N LEU A 38 -1.13 -5.12 0.55
CA LEU A 38 -2.46 -5.35 -0.03
C LEU A 38 -2.67 -4.51 -1.29
N VAL A 39 -2.36 -3.21 -1.21
CA VAL A 39 -2.50 -2.29 -2.33
C VAL A 39 -1.52 -2.64 -3.46
N ASP A 40 -0.28 -2.97 -3.15
CA ASP A 40 0.72 -3.35 -4.16
C ASP A 40 0.32 -4.63 -4.90
N PHE A 41 -0.27 -5.63 -4.21
CA PHE A 41 -0.82 -6.82 -4.88
C PHE A 41 -2.09 -6.52 -5.68
N CYS A 42 -2.93 -5.61 -5.21
CA CYS A 42 -4.08 -5.15 -5.96
C CYS A 42 -3.66 -4.50 -7.28
N LEU A 43 -2.72 -3.56 -7.25
CA LEU A 43 -2.20 -2.87 -8.43
C LEU A 43 -1.41 -3.81 -9.37
N SER A 44 -0.82 -4.90 -8.86
CA SER A 44 -0.18 -5.92 -9.69
C SER A 44 -1.14 -7.00 -10.21
N LYS A 45 -2.47 -6.84 -10.03
CA LYS A 45 -3.53 -7.77 -10.47
C LYS A 45 -3.37 -9.17 -9.85
N ASN A 46 -2.87 -9.26 -8.62
CA ASN A 46 -2.67 -10.54 -7.92
C ASN A 46 -3.85 -10.84 -6.99
N LYS A 47 -4.99 -11.22 -7.59
CA LYS A 47 -6.23 -11.55 -6.87
C LYS A 47 -6.02 -12.57 -5.74
N SER A 48 -5.25 -13.63 -5.99
CA SER A 48 -5.04 -14.70 -5.01
C SER A 48 -4.40 -14.17 -3.72
N LYS A 49 -3.38 -13.33 -3.83
CA LYS A 49 -2.73 -12.70 -2.67
C LYS A 49 -3.62 -11.67 -2.00
N VAL A 50 -4.35 -10.86 -2.78
CA VAL A 50 -5.34 -9.90 -2.25
C VAL A 50 -6.38 -10.61 -1.39
N CYS A 51 -7.03 -11.67 -1.90
CA CYS A 51 -8.02 -12.42 -1.14
C CYS A 51 -7.42 -13.06 0.11
N LYS A 52 -6.18 -13.60 0.03
CA LYS A 52 -5.50 -14.18 1.19
C LYS A 52 -5.24 -13.15 2.29
N ILE A 53 -4.80 -11.95 1.92
CA ILE A 53 -4.53 -10.89 2.90
C ILE A 53 -5.83 -10.41 3.54
N ILE A 54 -6.89 -10.18 2.74
CA ILE A 54 -8.19 -9.73 3.27
C ILE A 54 -8.77 -10.76 4.24
N ASN A 55 -8.70 -12.06 3.91
CA ASN A 55 -9.25 -13.12 4.75
C ASN A 55 -8.45 -13.37 6.04
N ASN A 56 -7.17 -13.06 6.05
CA ASN A 56 -6.29 -13.31 7.21
C ASN A 56 -6.24 -12.13 8.20
N ASN A 57 -6.79 -10.98 7.85
CA ASN A 57 -6.77 -9.79 8.69
C ASN A 57 -8.18 -9.35 9.05
N ASN A 58 -8.36 -8.91 10.30
CA ASN A 58 -9.60 -8.29 10.76
C ASN A 58 -9.48 -6.77 10.62
N TYR A 59 -10.09 -6.22 9.59
CA TYR A 59 -10.07 -4.79 9.31
C TYR A 59 -11.18 -4.04 10.07
N ASN A 60 -10.82 -2.96 10.76
CA ASN A 60 -11.73 -2.05 11.44
C ASN A 60 -12.12 -0.86 10.57
N ASN A 61 -13.10 -0.06 10.98
CA ASN A 61 -13.53 1.13 10.23
C ASN A 61 -12.40 2.18 10.05
N THR A 62 -11.48 2.27 11.00
CA THR A 62 -10.31 3.16 10.90
C THR A 62 -9.31 2.73 9.82
N ASP A 63 -9.27 1.44 9.50
CA ASP A 63 -8.34 0.87 8.53
C ASP A 63 -8.65 1.30 7.10
N SER A 64 -9.93 1.58 6.81
CA SER A 64 -10.34 2.10 5.49
C SER A 64 -9.66 3.42 5.13
N ILE A 65 -9.47 4.32 6.10
CA ILE A 65 -8.78 5.59 5.85
C ILE A 65 -7.29 5.34 5.55
N ILE A 66 -6.68 4.40 6.27
CA ILE A 66 -5.26 4.03 6.06
C ILE A 66 -5.12 3.36 4.69
N LEU A 67 -6.02 2.44 4.33
CA LEU A 67 -6.05 1.79 3.02
C LEU A 67 -6.21 2.81 1.87
N ILE A 68 -7.15 3.74 1.99
CA ILE A 68 -7.36 4.79 0.97
C ILE A 68 -6.10 5.63 0.79
N ARG A 69 -5.47 6.07 1.89
CA ARG A 69 -4.21 6.84 1.83
C ARG A 69 -3.06 6.05 1.21
N SER A 70 -2.95 4.77 1.57
CA SER A 70 -1.97 3.85 0.98
C SER A 70 -2.20 3.71 -0.51
N PHE A 71 -3.46 3.58 -0.92
CA PHE A 71 -3.85 3.49 -2.33
C PHE A 71 -3.50 4.76 -3.10
N VAL A 72 -3.88 5.93 -2.58
CA VAL A 72 -3.55 7.25 -3.18
C VAL A 72 -2.03 7.39 -3.35
N SER A 73 -1.26 7.00 -2.34
CA SER A 73 0.21 7.05 -2.39
C SER A 73 0.77 6.14 -3.50
N ARG A 74 0.30 4.89 -3.58
CA ARG A 74 0.79 3.91 -4.55
C ARG A 74 0.38 4.23 -5.98
N ILE A 75 -0.86 4.72 -6.21
CA ILE A 75 -1.31 5.10 -7.55
C ILE A 75 -0.58 6.35 -8.05
N LYS A 76 -0.27 7.33 -7.18
CA LYS A 76 0.57 8.48 -7.55
C LYS A 76 1.95 8.02 -8.01
N ARG A 77 2.60 7.13 -7.26
CA ARG A 77 3.87 6.52 -7.67
C ARG A 77 3.76 5.83 -9.03
N LEU A 78 2.69 5.06 -9.26
CA LEU A 78 2.46 4.39 -10.53
C LEU A 78 2.31 5.38 -11.69
N LEU A 79 1.55 6.47 -11.49
CA LEU A 79 1.37 7.52 -12.50
C LEU A 79 2.68 8.22 -12.85
N GLU A 80 3.53 8.53 -11.86
CA GLU A 80 4.86 9.11 -12.08
C GLU A 80 5.75 8.16 -12.88
N LEU A 81 5.77 6.88 -12.49
CA LEU A 81 6.51 5.84 -13.19
C LEU A 81 6.02 5.66 -14.64
N LYS A 82 4.70 5.70 -14.88
CA LYS A 82 4.13 5.61 -16.24
C LYS A 82 4.52 6.79 -17.12
N LYS A 83 4.63 7.99 -16.56
CA LYS A 83 5.13 9.16 -17.29
C LYS A 83 6.58 8.99 -17.70
N LEU A 84 7.44 8.59 -16.75
CA LEU A 84 8.86 8.34 -17.01
C LEU A 84 9.09 7.17 -17.97
N GLU A 85 8.25 6.13 -17.93
CA GLU A 85 8.27 5.04 -18.88
C GLU A 85 7.97 5.52 -20.31
N GLY A 86 6.97 6.42 -20.46
CA GLY A 86 6.64 7.04 -21.73
C GLY A 86 7.79 7.86 -22.33
N GLU A 87 8.63 8.45 -21.50
CA GLU A 87 9.83 9.21 -21.93
C GLU A 87 11.03 8.30 -22.23
N SER A 88 11.27 7.29 -21.38
CA SER A 88 12.44 6.40 -21.48
C SER A 88 12.25 5.22 -22.42
N GLY A 89 11.00 4.83 -22.68
CA GLY A 89 10.66 3.64 -23.49
C GLY A 89 11.06 2.29 -22.87
N ASN A 90 11.58 2.27 -21.62
CA ASN A 90 12.08 1.05 -20.99
C ASN A 90 11.72 0.97 -19.50
N VAL A 91 10.90 -0.04 -19.15
CA VAL A 91 10.41 -0.29 -17.78
C VAL A 91 11.56 -0.46 -16.77
N LYS A 92 12.60 -1.24 -17.11
CA LYS A 92 13.71 -1.49 -16.18
C LYS A 92 14.50 -0.23 -15.88
N SER A 93 14.84 0.53 -16.93
CA SER A 93 15.54 1.82 -16.79
C SER A 93 14.71 2.81 -15.95
N THR A 94 13.40 2.84 -16.16
CA THR A 94 12.47 3.68 -15.37
C THR A 94 12.54 3.32 -13.88
N ILE A 95 12.49 2.04 -13.54
CA ILE A 95 12.52 1.57 -12.15
C ILE A 95 13.87 1.88 -11.48
N GLU A 96 14.98 1.73 -12.21
CA GLU A 96 16.33 1.96 -11.68
C GLU A 96 16.61 3.45 -11.43
N ASN A 97 16.11 4.31 -12.31
CA ASN A 97 16.32 5.76 -12.24
C ASN A 97 15.29 6.51 -11.41
N PHE A 98 14.22 5.86 -10.96
CA PHE A 98 13.17 6.48 -10.16
C PHE A 98 13.70 7.04 -8.84
N ARG A 99 13.19 8.20 -8.44
CA ARG A 99 13.55 8.85 -7.17
C ARG A 99 12.29 9.20 -6.36
N PRO A 100 12.23 8.82 -5.06
CA PRO A 100 13.22 8.03 -4.30
C PRO A 100 13.37 6.59 -4.83
N PRO A 101 14.54 5.94 -4.62
CA PRO A 101 14.80 4.61 -5.17
C PRO A 101 13.78 3.57 -4.69
N ILE A 102 13.32 2.73 -5.61
CA ILE A 102 12.43 1.62 -5.28
C ILE A 102 13.24 0.53 -4.57
N PHE A 103 12.72 0.08 -3.43
CA PHE A 103 13.35 -0.97 -2.65
C PHE A 103 13.48 -2.25 -3.49
N TRP A 104 14.59 -2.93 -3.38
CA TRP A 104 14.92 -4.06 -4.26
C TRP A 104 13.88 -5.19 -4.26
N LYS A 105 13.22 -5.45 -3.10
CA LYS A 105 12.14 -6.44 -2.98
C LYS A 105 10.87 -6.06 -3.74
N ASP A 106 10.63 -4.76 -3.91
CA ASP A 106 9.41 -4.25 -4.53
C ASP A 106 9.55 -4.12 -6.06
N LYS A 107 10.78 -4.17 -6.59
CA LYS A 107 11.03 -3.94 -8.03
C LYS A 107 10.22 -4.85 -8.93
N GLU A 108 10.12 -6.15 -8.61
CA GLU A 108 9.34 -7.12 -9.39
C GLU A 108 7.83 -6.78 -9.37
N THR A 109 7.31 -6.40 -8.22
CA THR A 109 5.90 -6.00 -8.07
C THR A 109 5.61 -4.73 -8.86
N VAL A 110 6.48 -3.72 -8.77
CA VAL A 110 6.36 -2.48 -9.53
C VAL A 110 6.49 -2.70 -11.04
N GLU A 111 7.36 -3.60 -11.47
CA GLU A 111 7.46 -3.98 -12.89
C GLU A 111 6.14 -4.60 -13.40
N LYS A 112 5.51 -5.47 -12.62
CA LYS A 112 4.20 -6.04 -12.93
C LYS A 112 3.12 -4.96 -12.98
N GLN A 113 3.12 -4.02 -12.04
CA GLN A 113 2.19 -2.88 -12.03
C GLN A 113 2.33 -2.06 -13.32
N LEU A 114 3.56 -1.68 -13.69
CA LEU A 114 3.82 -0.92 -14.93
C LEU A 114 3.32 -1.63 -16.18
N LYS A 115 3.50 -2.95 -16.27
CA LYS A 115 3.02 -3.74 -17.41
C LYS A 115 1.50 -3.90 -17.45
N SER A 116 0.83 -3.87 -16.30
CA SER A 116 -0.61 -4.15 -16.17
C SER A 116 -1.48 -2.92 -16.37
N TRP A 117 -0.94 -1.71 -16.30
CA TRP A 117 -1.69 -0.46 -16.35
C TRP A 117 -1.34 0.40 -17.54
N SER A 118 -2.38 0.91 -18.23
CA SER A 118 -2.21 2.08 -19.09
C SER A 118 -2.22 3.36 -18.22
N ILE A 119 -1.63 4.44 -18.73
CA ILE A 119 -1.66 5.74 -18.03
C ILE A 119 -3.10 6.23 -17.86
N LYS A 120 -3.98 5.97 -18.83
CA LYS A 120 -5.39 6.35 -18.81
C LYS A 120 -6.15 5.61 -17.71
N ASP A 121 -5.97 4.29 -17.60
CA ASP A 121 -6.65 3.48 -16.58
C ASP A 121 -6.14 3.80 -15.18
N ALA A 122 -4.84 4.12 -15.05
CA ALA A 122 -4.27 4.56 -13.78
C ALA A 122 -4.84 5.92 -13.33
N TYR A 123 -5.08 6.88 -14.23
CA TYR A 123 -5.78 8.12 -13.90
C TYR A 123 -7.23 7.88 -13.50
N LYS A 124 -7.94 7.02 -14.23
CA LYS A 124 -9.32 6.66 -13.88
C LYS A 124 -9.42 6.09 -12.48
N LEU A 125 -8.55 5.15 -12.14
CA LEU A 125 -8.49 4.57 -10.79
C LEU A 125 -8.13 5.64 -9.74
N PHE A 126 -7.23 6.57 -10.05
CA PHE A 126 -6.89 7.68 -9.16
C PHE A 126 -8.08 8.56 -8.85
N ASP A 127 -8.91 8.88 -9.86
CA ASP A 127 -10.12 9.67 -9.70
C ASP A 127 -11.15 8.91 -8.82
N GLU A 128 -11.37 7.61 -9.07
CA GLU A 128 -12.27 6.76 -8.28
C GLU A 128 -11.86 6.72 -6.80
N ILE A 129 -10.57 6.58 -6.51
CA ILE A 129 -10.05 6.54 -5.12
C ILE A 129 -10.17 7.92 -4.46
N THR A 130 -9.92 8.99 -5.21
CA THR A 130 -10.03 10.36 -4.68
C THR A 130 -11.48 10.68 -4.33
N GLU A 131 -12.44 10.28 -5.16
CA GLU A 131 -13.86 10.40 -4.87
C GLU A 131 -14.25 9.59 -3.63
N LEU A 132 -13.77 8.37 -3.50
CA LEU A 132 -13.98 7.53 -2.34
C LEU A 132 -13.40 8.19 -1.07
N GLU A 133 -12.19 8.78 -1.13
CA GLU A 133 -11.59 9.52 -0.02
C GLU A 133 -12.46 10.68 0.45
N ILE A 134 -13.01 11.46 -0.51
CA ILE A 134 -13.91 12.57 -0.21
C ILE A 134 -15.18 12.08 0.49
N ASN A 135 -15.75 10.98 0.02
CA ASN A 135 -16.96 10.40 0.58
C ASN A 135 -16.73 9.90 2.02
N TYR A 136 -15.61 9.24 2.29
CA TYR A 136 -15.24 8.81 3.65
C TYR A 136 -15.01 9.99 4.60
N LYS A 137 -14.43 11.09 4.12
CA LYS A 137 -14.25 12.31 4.92
C LYS A 137 -15.57 13.02 5.26
N LYS A 138 -16.56 12.95 4.37
CA LYS A 138 -17.89 13.53 4.59
C LYS A 138 -18.78 12.68 5.49
N ASN A 139 -18.62 11.36 5.44
CA ASN A 139 -19.49 10.39 6.12
C ASN A 139 -18.62 9.39 6.89
N SER A 140 -18.37 9.67 8.17
CA SER A 140 -17.56 8.80 9.05
C SER A 140 -18.13 7.38 9.26
N ASN A 141 -19.41 7.16 8.92
CA ASN A 141 -20.10 5.88 9.08
C ASN A 141 -20.16 5.03 7.80
N LEU A 142 -19.38 5.40 6.74
CA LEU A 142 -19.33 4.59 5.55
C LEU A 142 -18.72 3.21 5.84
N SER A 143 -19.35 2.18 5.27
CA SER A 143 -18.91 0.80 5.45
C SER A 143 -17.54 0.58 4.78
N ASN A 144 -16.68 -0.20 5.46
CA ASN A 144 -15.40 -0.68 4.88
C ASN A 144 -15.59 -1.45 3.57
N ASN A 145 -16.78 -1.96 3.30
CA ASN A 145 -17.06 -2.75 2.10
C ASN A 145 -16.75 -1.98 0.81
N LEU A 146 -16.95 -0.66 0.78
CA LEU A 146 -16.69 0.14 -0.42
C LEU A 146 -15.22 0.11 -0.86
N ILE A 147 -14.28 0.20 0.08
CA ILE A 147 -12.85 0.12 -0.27
C ILE A 147 -12.46 -1.32 -0.64
N PHE A 148 -13.02 -2.34 0.03
CA PHE A 148 -12.74 -3.72 -0.31
C PHE A 148 -13.33 -4.10 -1.67
N ASP A 149 -14.52 -3.63 -2.02
CA ASP A 149 -15.11 -3.82 -3.34
C ASP A 149 -14.23 -3.18 -4.43
N LEU A 150 -13.73 -1.97 -4.19
CA LEU A 150 -12.80 -1.31 -5.11
C LEU A 150 -11.51 -2.12 -5.27
N ILE A 151 -10.92 -2.60 -4.16
CA ILE A 151 -9.70 -3.42 -4.17
C ILE A 151 -9.92 -4.72 -4.96
N LEU A 152 -11.02 -5.42 -4.68
CA LEU A 152 -11.32 -6.69 -5.36
C LEU A 152 -11.62 -6.50 -6.85
N ASN A 153 -12.39 -5.47 -7.21
CA ASN A 153 -12.67 -5.13 -8.60
C ASN A 153 -11.40 -4.74 -9.36
N THR A 154 -10.55 -3.94 -8.72
CA THR A 154 -9.25 -3.54 -9.28
C THR A 154 -8.32 -4.73 -9.50
N ALA A 155 -8.30 -5.69 -8.60
CA ALA A 155 -7.47 -6.89 -8.72
C ALA A 155 -7.99 -7.91 -9.74
N ASN A 156 -9.29 -7.82 -10.15
CA ASN A 156 -9.93 -8.72 -11.10
C ASN A 156 -9.79 -8.26 -12.56
N ASN A 157 -9.68 -6.96 -12.80
CA ASN A 157 -9.54 -6.35 -14.13
C ASN A 157 -8.09 -6.38 -14.61
#